data_22abb7ca1607bb6c51af87eb1520f98a
#
_entry.id   22abb7ca1607bb6c51af87eb1520f98a
#
_cell.length_a   1.000
_cell.length_b   1.000
_cell.length_c   1.000
_cell.angle_alpha   90.00
_cell.angle_beta   90.00
_cell.angle_gamma   90.00
#
_symmetry.space_group_name_H-M   'P 1'
#
loop_
_entity.id
_entity.type
_entity.pdbx_description
1 polymer ?
#
loop_
_entity_poly.entity_id
_entity_poly.type
_entity_poly.pdbx_seq_one_letter_code
_entity_poly.pdbx_strand_id
1 'polypeptide(L)'
;VILYSEELAGQSSQAKRELLAADLRKRGLDAVLLTQAEPINWLLNLRGRDVGRLPVVLGFAVLYANTSMDFFVDTDKIDCIAFSRHVGQDVSVYPIDKLGDVLQRIGEDQQKVLADPNTANAWTQLTMEEAGAILVAGQDPTMLPKACKNAVELAGMQRAHLRDGVAVTRFLAWLDRLIASGDYQDMDEGTLADRLEAFRREQDHYVEPSFDTISALGPNAAMCHYRHTNGTPRPFGQDSIYLV
;
A
#
# COMPACT_ATOMS: atom_id res chain seq x y z
N VAL A 1 1.46 10.43 -8.87
CA VAL A 1 2.34 9.90 -7.81
C VAL A 1 2.51 10.93 -6.72
N ILE A 2 2.52 10.51 -5.46
CA ILE A 2 2.75 11.35 -4.29
C ILE A 2 4.10 10.92 -3.70
N LEU A 3 5.02 11.88 -3.56
CA LEU A 3 6.31 11.66 -2.92
C LEU A 3 6.14 11.68 -1.40
N TYR A 4 6.45 10.57 -0.75
CA TYR A 4 6.29 10.40 0.69
C TYR A 4 7.58 10.79 1.40
N SER A 5 7.57 11.90 2.13
CA SER A 5 8.78 12.49 2.69
C SER A 5 9.52 11.57 3.65
N GLU A 6 10.83 11.73 3.74
CA GLU A 6 11.67 11.01 4.69
C GLU A 6 11.31 11.31 6.15
N GLU A 7 10.79 12.50 6.44
CA GLU A 7 10.26 12.85 7.76
C GLU A 7 9.12 11.94 8.23
N LEU A 8 8.36 11.39 7.27
CA LEU A 8 7.27 10.45 7.54
C LEU A 8 7.72 9.00 7.40
N ALA A 9 8.62 8.70 6.46
CA ALA A 9 9.13 7.37 6.20
C ALA A 9 10.25 6.94 7.18
N GLY A 10 10.96 7.90 7.78
CA GLY A 10 12.06 7.66 8.73
C GLY A 10 13.35 7.13 8.10
N GLN A 11 13.34 6.89 6.78
CA GLN A 11 14.48 6.39 6.04
C GLN A 11 14.34 6.77 4.56
N SER A 12 15.43 7.18 3.92
CA SER A 12 15.44 7.51 2.49
C SER A 12 15.28 6.26 1.61
N SER A 13 14.81 6.45 0.38
CA SER A 13 14.78 5.40 -0.64
C SER A 13 16.17 4.84 -0.90
N GLN A 14 17.17 5.70 -0.96
CA GLN A 14 18.57 5.29 -1.15
C GLN A 14 19.03 4.33 -0.05
N ALA A 15 18.85 4.68 1.22
CA ALA A 15 19.26 3.84 2.34
C ALA A 15 18.54 2.47 2.35
N LYS A 16 17.26 2.42 1.96
CA LYS A 16 16.52 1.17 1.81
C LYS A 16 17.08 0.30 0.68
N ARG A 17 17.40 0.89 -0.48
CA ARG A 17 18.03 0.18 -1.61
C ARG A 17 19.41 -0.34 -1.26
N GLU A 18 20.23 0.44 -0.56
CA GLU A 18 21.55 0.04 -0.07
C GLU A 18 21.48 -1.19 0.85
N LEU A 19 20.51 -1.19 1.78
CA LEU A 19 20.27 -2.32 2.69
C LEU A 19 19.96 -3.61 1.90
N LEU A 20 19.03 -3.55 0.96
CA LEU A 20 18.60 -4.70 0.16
C LEU A 20 19.73 -5.15 -0.81
N ALA A 21 20.40 -4.22 -1.46
CA ALA A 21 21.53 -4.51 -2.34
C ALA A 21 22.70 -5.17 -1.60
N ALA A 22 22.93 -4.81 -0.33
CA ALA A 22 23.91 -5.50 0.51
C ALA A 22 23.52 -6.95 0.78
N ASP A 23 22.23 -7.25 1.00
CA ASP A 23 21.75 -8.63 1.13
C ASP A 23 21.91 -9.42 -0.18
N LEU A 24 21.58 -8.83 -1.32
CA LEU A 24 21.78 -9.44 -2.63
C LEU A 24 23.26 -9.81 -2.85
N ARG A 25 24.18 -8.89 -2.62
CA ARG A 25 25.63 -9.14 -2.71
C ARG A 25 26.09 -10.28 -1.80
N LYS A 26 25.63 -10.28 -0.55
CA LYS A 26 25.96 -11.35 0.42
C LYS A 26 25.49 -12.72 -0.04
N ARG A 27 24.38 -12.78 -0.78
CA ARG A 27 23.79 -14.00 -1.33
C ARG A 27 24.37 -14.37 -2.71
N GLY A 28 25.23 -13.54 -3.28
CA GLY A 28 25.81 -13.75 -4.62
C GLY A 28 24.76 -13.59 -5.74
N LEU A 29 23.80 -12.69 -5.55
CA LEU A 29 22.74 -12.36 -6.49
C LEU A 29 23.03 -11.02 -7.16
N ASP A 30 22.68 -10.90 -8.45
CA ASP A 30 22.91 -9.69 -9.23
C ASP A 30 21.73 -8.73 -9.14
N ALA A 31 20.50 -9.26 -9.02
CA ALA A 31 19.29 -8.45 -8.94
C ALA A 31 18.15 -9.17 -8.19
N VAL A 32 17.10 -8.42 -7.91
CA VAL A 32 15.79 -8.94 -7.49
C VAL A 32 14.67 -8.30 -8.34
N LEU A 33 13.77 -9.14 -8.81
CA LEU A 33 12.51 -8.70 -9.46
C LEU A 33 11.45 -8.46 -8.40
N LEU A 34 10.90 -7.24 -8.35
CA LEU A 34 9.80 -6.83 -7.49
C LEU A 34 8.54 -6.62 -8.35
N THR A 35 7.46 -7.32 -8.01
CA THR A 35 6.21 -7.32 -8.79
C THR A 35 5.00 -6.85 -8.01
N GLN A 36 5.16 -6.63 -6.71
CA GLN A 36 4.09 -6.12 -5.85
C GLN A 36 4.22 -4.61 -5.65
N ALA A 37 3.09 -3.92 -5.72
CA ALA A 37 3.08 -2.46 -5.59
C ALA A 37 3.54 -1.98 -4.21
N GLU A 38 3.08 -2.61 -3.12
CA GLU A 38 3.39 -2.15 -1.76
C GLU A 38 4.89 -2.21 -1.41
N PRO A 39 5.65 -3.29 -1.73
CA PRO A 39 7.10 -3.31 -1.62
C PRO A 39 7.80 -2.20 -2.40
N ILE A 40 7.42 -2.02 -3.65
CA ILE A 40 8.01 -1.00 -4.53
C ILE A 40 7.74 0.41 -3.98
N ASN A 41 6.49 0.69 -3.58
CA ASN A 41 6.12 1.99 -3.02
C ASN A 41 6.83 2.26 -1.68
N TRP A 42 6.99 1.23 -0.83
CA TRP A 42 7.77 1.35 0.40
C TRP A 42 9.25 1.64 0.11
N LEU A 43 9.84 0.93 -0.84
CA LEU A 43 11.26 1.07 -1.20
C LEU A 43 11.57 2.46 -1.77
N LEU A 44 10.68 2.99 -2.61
CA LEU A 44 10.83 4.29 -3.26
C LEU A 44 10.23 5.46 -2.46
N ASN A 45 9.63 5.20 -1.29
CA ASN A 45 8.88 6.21 -0.52
C ASN A 45 7.81 6.91 -1.37
N LEU A 46 6.96 6.13 -2.02
CA LEU A 46 5.88 6.62 -2.85
C LEU A 46 4.51 6.32 -2.25
N ARG A 47 3.55 7.11 -2.68
CA ARG A 47 2.12 6.83 -2.53
C ARG A 47 1.42 7.15 -3.84
N GLY A 48 0.28 6.52 -4.08
CA GLY A 48 -0.53 6.74 -5.27
C GLY A 48 -2.00 6.50 -5.00
N ARG A 49 -2.79 6.51 -6.07
CA ARG A 49 -4.24 6.27 -6.02
C ARG A 49 -4.67 5.36 -7.16
N ASP A 50 -3.81 4.44 -7.57
CA ASP A 50 -4.11 3.51 -8.67
C ASP A 50 -5.11 2.43 -8.24
N VAL A 51 -5.16 2.15 -6.93
CA VAL A 51 -6.11 1.23 -6.33
C VAL A 51 -6.89 1.97 -5.24
N GLY A 52 -8.21 1.91 -5.30
CA GLY A 52 -9.06 2.52 -4.27
C GLY A 52 -8.77 1.92 -2.88
N ARG A 53 -8.67 2.75 -1.87
CA ARG A 53 -8.37 2.38 -0.48
C ARG A 53 -6.94 1.86 -0.24
N LEU A 54 -6.11 1.79 -1.27
CA LEU A 54 -4.69 1.42 -1.18
C LEU A 54 -3.82 2.57 -1.72
N PRO A 55 -2.95 3.17 -0.91
CA PRO A 55 -2.18 4.33 -1.33
C PRO A 55 -0.94 3.91 -2.15
N VAL A 56 -1.14 3.20 -3.25
CA VAL A 56 -0.06 2.65 -4.08
C VAL A 56 -0.09 3.18 -5.50
N VAL A 57 1.08 3.20 -6.12
CA VAL A 57 1.30 3.30 -7.57
C VAL A 57 1.56 1.89 -8.08
N LEU A 58 0.85 1.47 -9.12
CA LEU A 58 1.07 0.17 -9.76
C LEU A 58 2.29 0.23 -10.67
N GLY A 59 3.13 -0.79 -10.59
CA GLY A 59 4.34 -0.91 -11.39
C GLY A 59 5.15 -2.15 -11.03
N PHE A 60 6.26 -2.31 -11.75
CA PHE A 60 7.25 -3.34 -11.53
C PHE A 60 8.60 -2.69 -11.27
N ALA A 61 9.52 -3.43 -10.67
CA ALA A 61 10.86 -2.93 -10.49
C ALA A 61 11.92 -4.04 -10.47
N VAL A 62 13.11 -3.68 -10.89
CA VAL A 62 14.30 -4.50 -10.72
C VAL A 62 15.30 -3.71 -9.89
N LEU A 63 15.66 -4.22 -8.72
CA LEU A 63 16.74 -3.66 -7.90
C LEU A 63 17.99 -4.48 -8.10
N TYR A 64 19.08 -3.82 -8.46
CA TYR A 64 20.37 -4.44 -8.70
C TYR A 64 21.28 -4.42 -7.46
N ALA A 65 22.21 -5.35 -7.40
CA ALA A 65 23.18 -5.46 -6.31
C ALA A 65 24.13 -4.25 -6.19
N ASN A 66 24.24 -3.42 -7.22
CA ASN A 66 24.96 -2.14 -7.23
C ASN A 66 24.16 -0.95 -6.70
N THR A 67 22.95 -1.18 -6.17
CA THR A 67 21.98 -0.18 -5.67
C THR A 67 21.15 0.55 -6.73
N SER A 68 21.48 0.43 -8.01
CA SER A 68 20.64 0.98 -9.07
C SER A 68 19.31 0.22 -9.16
N MET A 69 18.30 0.89 -9.69
CA MET A 69 16.96 0.32 -9.79
C MET A 69 16.27 0.79 -11.07
N ASP A 70 15.66 -0.14 -11.77
CA ASP A 70 14.75 0.15 -12.87
C ASP A 70 13.31 0.08 -12.36
N PHE A 71 12.56 1.17 -12.52
CA PHE A 71 11.16 1.29 -12.11
C PHE A 71 10.27 1.43 -13.34
N PHE A 72 9.36 0.48 -13.53
CA PHE A 72 8.43 0.40 -14.66
C PHE A 72 7.05 0.84 -14.21
N VAL A 73 6.59 1.95 -14.75
CA VAL A 73 5.36 2.62 -14.31
C VAL A 73 4.72 3.37 -15.47
N ASP A 74 3.47 3.77 -15.33
CA ASP A 74 2.86 4.76 -16.20
C ASP A 74 3.59 6.11 -16.03
N THR A 75 4.42 6.46 -17.00
CA THR A 75 5.33 7.62 -16.93
C THR A 75 4.60 8.95 -16.88
N ASP A 76 3.36 9.02 -17.35
CA ASP A 76 2.54 10.24 -17.29
C ASP A 76 2.20 10.64 -15.85
N LYS A 77 2.34 9.72 -14.90
CA LYS A 77 2.13 9.96 -13.48
C LYS A 77 3.36 10.49 -12.75
N ILE A 78 4.53 10.52 -13.41
CA ILE A 78 5.82 10.84 -12.80
C ILE A 78 6.30 12.24 -13.21
N ASP A 79 6.45 13.14 -12.25
CA ASP A 79 7.32 14.30 -12.44
C ASP A 79 8.79 13.85 -12.29
N CYS A 80 9.47 13.65 -13.41
CA CYS A 80 10.82 13.09 -13.44
C CYS A 80 11.83 13.90 -12.63
N ILE A 81 11.68 15.22 -12.56
CA ILE A 81 12.62 16.11 -11.83
C ILE A 81 12.40 15.95 -10.32
N ALA A 82 11.15 16.04 -9.88
CA ALA A 82 10.80 15.87 -8.47
C ALA A 82 11.11 14.46 -7.99
N PHE A 83 10.78 13.45 -8.80
CA PHE A 83 11.05 12.05 -8.51
C PHE A 83 12.54 11.76 -8.35
N SER A 84 13.39 12.18 -9.32
CA SER A 84 14.84 11.97 -9.25
C SER A 84 15.48 12.63 -8.03
N ARG A 85 15.01 13.83 -7.63
CA ARG A 85 15.45 14.47 -6.39
C ARG A 85 15.05 13.68 -5.14
N HIS A 86 13.90 13.02 -5.18
CA HIS A 86 13.35 12.28 -4.06
C HIS A 86 14.04 10.92 -3.86
N VAL A 87 14.27 10.16 -4.94
CA VAL A 87 14.82 8.78 -4.86
C VAL A 87 16.33 8.71 -5.10
N GLY A 88 16.95 9.78 -5.63
CA GLY A 88 18.34 9.81 -6.06
C GLY A 88 18.52 9.44 -7.54
N GLN A 89 19.77 9.60 -8.04
CA GLN A 89 20.10 9.44 -9.46
C GLN A 89 20.13 7.98 -9.95
N ASP A 90 20.19 7.02 -9.03
CA ASP A 90 20.35 5.60 -9.36
C ASP A 90 19.04 4.86 -9.65
N VAL A 91 17.93 5.60 -9.82
CA VAL A 91 16.63 5.03 -10.19
C VAL A 91 16.24 5.53 -11.57
N SER A 92 16.18 4.60 -12.51
CA SER A 92 15.70 4.85 -13.87
C SER A 92 14.20 4.56 -13.97
N VAL A 93 13.45 5.46 -14.59
CA VAL A 93 12.00 5.28 -14.82
C VAL A 93 11.76 4.88 -16.26
N TYR A 94 10.98 3.82 -16.45
CA TYR A 94 10.60 3.31 -17.76
C TYR A 94 9.08 3.14 -17.86
N PRO A 95 8.51 3.28 -19.04
CA PRO A 95 7.14 2.84 -19.30
C PRO A 95 7.04 1.32 -19.14
N ILE A 96 5.86 0.84 -18.74
CA ILE A 96 5.64 -0.59 -18.38
C ILE A 96 5.95 -1.52 -19.55
N ASP A 97 5.72 -1.10 -20.79
CA ASP A 97 6.00 -1.88 -22.01
C ASP A 97 7.49 -2.19 -22.21
N LYS A 98 8.38 -1.45 -21.53
CA LYS A 98 9.83 -1.71 -21.55
C LYS A 98 10.28 -2.80 -20.58
N LEU A 99 9.41 -3.32 -19.74
CA LEU A 99 9.76 -4.39 -18.79
C LEU A 99 10.34 -5.61 -19.53
N GLY A 100 9.69 -6.06 -20.61
CA GLY A 100 10.15 -7.22 -21.39
C GLY A 100 11.56 -7.05 -21.93
N ASP A 101 11.88 -5.87 -22.50
CA ASP A 101 13.19 -5.56 -23.04
C ASP A 101 14.30 -5.64 -21.96
N VAL A 102 13.99 -5.22 -20.74
CA VAL A 102 14.94 -5.26 -19.61
C VAL A 102 15.11 -6.68 -19.08
N LEU A 103 14.00 -7.42 -18.92
CA LEU A 103 14.07 -8.82 -18.48
C LEU A 103 14.86 -9.69 -19.47
N GLN A 104 14.72 -9.45 -20.77
CA GLN A 104 15.49 -10.13 -21.81
C GLN A 104 16.99 -9.81 -21.69
N ARG A 105 17.37 -8.54 -21.53
CA ARG A 105 18.78 -8.15 -21.28
C ARG A 105 19.38 -8.82 -20.04
N ILE A 106 18.63 -8.86 -18.94
CA ILE A 106 19.05 -9.56 -17.71
C ILE A 106 19.37 -11.02 -18.02
N GLY A 107 18.57 -11.67 -18.89
CA GLY A 107 18.82 -13.03 -19.35
C GLY A 107 20.06 -13.15 -20.23
N GLU A 108 20.21 -12.28 -21.23
CA GLU A 108 21.38 -12.25 -22.13
C GLU A 108 22.69 -12.05 -21.35
N ASP A 109 22.66 -11.26 -20.27
CA ASP A 109 23.77 -11.04 -19.35
C ASP A 109 23.97 -12.20 -18.34
N GLN A 110 23.16 -13.25 -18.40
CA GLN A 110 23.18 -14.42 -17.51
C GLN A 110 23.16 -14.07 -16.02
N GLN A 111 22.44 -13.02 -15.67
CA GLN A 111 22.36 -12.54 -14.28
C GLN A 111 21.61 -13.54 -13.38
N LYS A 112 22.03 -13.60 -12.11
CA LYS A 112 21.36 -14.34 -11.04
C LYS A 112 20.31 -13.46 -10.39
N VAL A 113 19.05 -13.74 -10.65
CA VAL A 113 17.93 -12.92 -10.22
C VAL A 113 17.09 -13.61 -9.16
N LEU A 114 16.91 -12.96 -8.01
CA LEU A 114 15.94 -13.38 -7.02
C LEU A 114 14.52 -13.09 -7.53
N ALA A 115 13.68 -14.10 -7.55
CA ALA A 115 12.25 -13.95 -7.84
C ALA A 115 11.44 -14.71 -6.79
N ASP A 116 10.46 -14.05 -6.18
CA ASP A 116 9.55 -14.69 -5.24
C ASP A 116 8.48 -15.46 -6.03
N PRO A 117 8.42 -16.79 -5.93
CA PRO A 117 7.47 -17.60 -6.69
C PRO A 117 6.00 -17.34 -6.32
N ASN A 118 5.74 -16.72 -5.18
CA ASN A 118 4.38 -16.37 -4.75
C ASN A 118 3.87 -15.06 -5.38
N THR A 119 4.76 -14.22 -5.89
CA THR A 119 4.43 -12.87 -6.38
C THR A 119 4.85 -12.62 -7.82
N ALA A 120 6.00 -13.13 -8.25
CA ALA A 120 6.46 -13.02 -9.62
C ALA A 120 5.58 -13.88 -10.54
N ASN A 121 4.93 -13.25 -11.52
CA ASN A 121 4.09 -13.96 -12.47
C ASN A 121 4.91 -14.83 -13.44
N ALA A 122 4.27 -15.83 -14.04
CA ALA A 122 4.93 -16.77 -14.93
C ALA A 122 5.60 -16.10 -16.14
N TRP A 123 4.97 -15.05 -16.68
CA TRP A 123 5.52 -14.35 -17.86
C TRP A 123 6.89 -13.72 -17.55
N THR A 124 7.03 -13.03 -16.41
CA THR A 124 8.31 -12.42 -16.04
C THR A 124 9.40 -13.44 -15.80
N GLN A 125 9.07 -14.57 -15.16
CA GLN A 125 10.01 -15.65 -14.91
C GLN A 125 10.47 -16.31 -16.23
N LEU A 126 9.51 -16.74 -17.06
CA LEU A 126 9.80 -17.37 -18.35
C LEU A 126 10.60 -16.46 -19.28
N THR A 127 10.26 -15.17 -19.36
CA THR A 127 11.02 -14.22 -20.19
C THR A 127 12.49 -14.16 -19.81
N MET A 128 12.80 -14.13 -18.51
CA MET A 128 14.20 -14.14 -18.05
C MET A 128 14.88 -15.49 -18.26
N GLU A 129 14.22 -16.61 -17.96
CA GLU A 129 14.78 -17.96 -18.12
C GLU A 129 15.07 -18.29 -19.59
N GLU A 130 14.13 -18.02 -20.49
CA GLU A 130 14.28 -18.24 -21.92
C GLU A 130 15.41 -17.41 -22.53
N ALA A 131 15.66 -16.21 -21.97
CA ALA A 131 16.78 -15.37 -22.35
C ALA A 131 18.12 -15.77 -21.70
N GLY A 132 18.15 -16.69 -20.72
CA GLY A 132 19.35 -17.24 -20.13
C GLY A 132 19.66 -16.79 -18.69
N ALA A 133 18.78 -16.08 -18.01
CA ALA A 133 18.96 -15.70 -16.60
C ALA A 133 18.95 -16.93 -15.68
N ILE A 134 19.67 -16.82 -14.57
CA ILE A 134 19.67 -17.83 -13.51
C ILE A 134 18.68 -17.37 -12.44
N LEU A 135 17.44 -17.89 -12.46
CA LEU A 135 16.45 -17.56 -11.45
C LEU A 135 16.74 -18.30 -10.14
N VAL A 136 16.72 -17.53 -9.06
CA VAL A 136 16.83 -18.05 -7.70
C VAL A 136 15.49 -17.79 -6.99
N ALA A 137 14.76 -18.88 -6.73
CA ALA A 137 13.50 -18.82 -5.99
C ALA A 137 13.76 -18.43 -4.54
N GLY A 138 13.02 -17.45 -4.04
CA GLY A 138 13.10 -17.02 -2.65
C GLY A 138 12.16 -15.87 -2.35
N GLN A 139 11.91 -15.66 -1.07
CA GLN A 139 11.01 -14.61 -0.59
C GLN A 139 11.53 -13.22 -0.99
N ASP A 140 10.59 -12.33 -1.35
CA ASP A 140 10.86 -10.92 -1.58
C ASP A 140 11.61 -10.31 -0.37
N PRO A 141 12.83 -9.77 -0.58
CA PRO A 141 13.68 -9.29 0.51
C PRO A 141 13.16 -8.02 1.18
N THR A 142 12.14 -7.37 0.61
CA THR A 142 11.49 -6.20 1.20
C THR A 142 10.52 -6.57 2.31
N MET A 143 10.01 -7.80 2.33
CA MET A 143 8.91 -8.23 3.21
C MET A 143 9.21 -7.97 4.68
N LEU A 144 10.34 -8.44 5.18
CA LEU A 144 10.71 -8.29 6.59
C LEU A 144 11.09 -6.84 6.95
N PRO A 145 11.95 -6.15 6.21
CA PRO A 145 12.27 -4.74 6.49
C PRO A 145 11.05 -3.82 6.46
N LYS A 146 10.12 -4.03 5.52
CA LYS A 146 8.85 -3.29 5.45
C LYS A 146 7.93 -3.61 6.65
N ALA A 147 7.90 -4.84 7.10
CA ALA A 147 7.08 -5.26 8.25
C ALA A 147 7.63 -4.71 9.57
N CYS A 148 8.95 -4.64 9.73
CA CYS A 148 9.61 -4.11 10.93
C CYS A 148 9.69 -2.58 10.86
N LYS A 149 8.72 -1.90 11.49
CA LYS A 149 8.63 -0.44 11.46
C LYS A 149 9.77 0.22 12.22
N ASN A 150 10.35 1.29 11.63
CA ASN A 150 11.31 2.14 12.32
C ASN A 150 10.64 3.06 13.36
N ALA A 151 11.42 3.80 14.14
CA ALA A 151 10.90 4.64 15.22
C ALA A 151 9.96 5.75 14.72
N VAL A 152 10.20 6.31 13.53
CA VAL A 152 9.35 7.36 12.95
C VAL A 152 8.00 6.77 12.51
N GLU A 153 8.01 5.62 11.85
CA GLU A 153 6.81 4.90 11.46
C GLU A 153 5.97 4.47 12.67
N LEU A 154 6.61 3.96 13.75
CA LEU A 154 5.93 3.61 15.00
C LEU A 154 5.27 4.81 15.65
N ALA A 155 5.99 5.93 15.77
CA ALA A 155 5.43 7.16 16.31
C ALA A 155 4.28 7.71 15.44
N GLY A 156 4.40 7.57 14.12
CA GLY A 156 3.34 7.91 13.16
C GLY A 156 2.08 7.08 13.39
N MET A 157 2.22 5.77 13.55
CA MET A 157 1.11 4.85 13.84
C MET A 157 0.44 5.19 15.17
N GLN A 158 1.21 5.45 16.24
CA GLN A 158 0.63 5.84 17.52
C GLN A 158 -0.20 7.11 17.43
N ARG A 159 0.31 8.15 16.74
CA ARG A 159 -0.45 9.39 16.50
C ARG A 159 -1.70 9.18 15.67
N ALA A 160 -1.64 8.33 14.64
CA ALA A 160 -2.78 8.00 13.79
C ALA A 160 -3.88 7.29 14.59
N HIS A 161 -3.52 6.30 15.41
CA HIS A 161 -4.48 5.59 16.26
C HIS A 161 -5.10 6.50 17.34
N LEU A 162 -4.34 7.46 17.88
CA LEU A 162 -4.90 8.44 18.83
C LEU A 162 -5.97 9.32 18.14
N ARG A 163 -5.69 9.83 16.94
CA ARG A 163 -6.67 10.63 16.18
C ARG A 163 -7.90 9.81 15.81
N ASP A 164 -7.72 8.59 15.31
CA ASP A 164 -8.84 7.71 15.00
C ASP A 164 -9.65 7.34 16.25
N GLY A 165 -8.97 7.07 17.37
CA GLY A 165 -9.61 6.83 18.67
C GLY A 165 -10.49 7.99 19.11
N VAL A 166 -10.06 9.24 18.90
CA VAL A 166 -10.88 10.44 19.15
C VAL A 166 -12.11 10.47 18.25
N ALA A 167 -11.96 10.19 16.95
CA ALA A 167 -13.08 10.17 16.02
C ALA A 167 -14.11 9.10 16.39
N VAL A 168 -13.66 7.88 16.69
CA VAL A 168 -14.53 6.78 17.11
C VAL A 168 -15.22 7.10 18.44
N THR A 169 -14.51 7.63 19.44
CA THR A 169 -15.11 8.02 20.73
C THR A 169 -16.16 9.10 20.57
N ARG A 170 -15.92 10.09 19.72
CA ARG A 170 -16.92 11.15 19.39
C ARG A 170 -18.15 10.56 18.68
N PHE A 171 -17.95 9.61 17.78
CA PHE A 171 -19.02 8.89 17.12
C PHE A 171 -19.88 8.12 18.13
N LEU A 172 -19.28 7.35 19.03
CA LEU A 172 -20.00 6.61 20.08
C LEU A 172 -20.80 7.56 20.99
N ALA A 173 -20.18 8.64 21.45
CA ALA A 173 -20.88 9.64 22.26
C ALA A 173 -21.98 10.38 21.50
N TRP A 174 -21.87 10.54 20.19
CA TRP A 174 -22.94 11.07 19.35
C TRP A 174 -24.08 10.06 19.24
N LEU A 175 -23.77 8.77 19.05
CA LEU A 175 -24.74 7.70 18.94
C LEU A 175 -25.58 7.57 20.23
N ASP A 176 -24.93 7.62 21.40
CA ASP A 176 -25.63 7.62 22.70
C ASP A 176 -26.63 8.79 22.82
N ARG A 177 -26.21 9.99 22.41
CA ARG A 177 -27.11 11.16 22.40
C ARG A 177 -28.25 11.01 21.41
N LEU A 178 -28.00 10.47 20.24
CA LEU A 178 -29.02 10.20 19.21
C LEU A 178 -30.09 9.23 19.73
N ILE A 179 -29.67 8.18 20.41
CA ILE A 179 -30.58 7.22 21.05
C ILE A 179 -31.38 7.89 22.16
N ALA A 180 -30.74 8.68 23.02
CA ALA A 180 -31.41 9.34 24.13
C ALA A 180 -32.40 10.41 23.70
N SER A 181 -32.19 11.10 22.59
CA SER A 181 -33.13 12.09 22.05
C SER A 181 -34.31 11.45 21.33
N GLY A 182 -34.17 10.22 20.84
CA GLY A 182 -35.17 9.58 19.99
C GLY A 182 -35.17 10.04 18.53
N ASP A 183 -34.24 10.90 18.11
CA ASP A 183 -34.20 11.54 16.79
C ASP A 183 -33.49 10.68 15.71
N TYR A 184 -33.73 9.38 15.72
CA TYR A 184 -33.02 8.44 14.86
C TYR A 184 -33.88 7.79 13.75
N GLN A 185 -35.10 8.29 13.52
CA GLN A 185 -36.04 7.69 12.57
C GLN A 185 -35.55 7.73 11.12
N ASP A 186 -34.72 8.71 10.78
CA ASP A 186 -34.12 8.86 9.45
C ASP A 186 -32.70 8.26 9.36
N MET A 187 -32.26 7.55 10.41
CA MET A 187 -30.93 6.94 10.46
C MET A 187 -30.96 5.50 9.96
N ASP A 188 -29.97 5.15 9.18
CA ASP A 188 -29.73 3.79 8.68
C ASP A 188 -28.24 3.46 8.69
N GLU A 189 -27.89 2.26 8.27
CA GLU A 189 -26.49 1.79 8.20
C GLU A 189 -25.58 2.71 7.37
N GLY A 190 -26.10 3.31 6.29
CA GLY A 190 -25.37 4.25 5.45
C GLY A 190 -25.10 5.58 6.13
N THR A 191 -26.13 6.19 6.69
CA THR A 191 -26.03 7.48 7.40
C THR A 191 -25.13 7.38 8.63
N LEU A 192 -25.11 6.24 9.33
CA LEU A 192 -24.21 5.99 10.45
C LEU A 192 -22.75 5.86 9.97
N ALA A 193 -22.50 5.15 8.86
CA ALA A 193 -21.18 5.05 8.26
C ALA A 193 -20.65 6.42 7.84
N ASP A 194 -21.45 7.21 7.15
CA ASP A 194 -21.12 8.59 6.72
C ASP A 194 -20.80 9.49 7.92
N ARG A 195 -21.52 9.32 9.01
CA ARG A 195 -21.28 10.11 10.23
C ARG A 195 -19.96 9.78 10.89
N LEU A 196 -19.59 8.49 10.95
CA LEU A 196 -18.28 8.08 11.46
C LEU A 196 -17.14 8.62 10.58
N GLU A 197 -17.29 8.51 9.25
CA GLU A 197 -16.31 9.08 8.33
C GLU A 197 -16.20 10.60 8.48
N ALA A 198 -17.30 11.32 8.71
CA ALA A 198 -17.27 12.75 8.96
C ALA A 198 -16.42 13.11 10.20
N PHE A 199 -16.53 12.37 11.29
CA PHE A 199 -15.65 12.56 12.46
C PHE A 199 -14.17 12.28 12.18
N ARG A 200 -13.88 11.31 11.31
CA ARG A 200 -12.50 11.02 10.85
C ARG A 200 -11.94 12.14 9.97
N ARG A 201 -12.77 12.69 9.07
CA ARG A 201 -12.40 13.82 8.19
C ARG A 201 -12.09 15.12 8.95
N GLU A 202 -12.63 15.29 10.16
CA GLU A 202 -12.30 16.41 11.04
C GLU A 202 -10.91 16.29 11.68
N GLN A 203 -10.26 15.11 11.58
CA GLN A 203 -8.93 14.90 12.14
C GLN A 203 -7.84 15.31 11.15
N ASP A 204 -6.74 15.84 11.69
CA ASP A 204 -5.56 16.19 10.89
C ASP A 204 -4.99 14.97 10.15
N HIS A 205 -4.54 15.19 8.93
CA HIS A 205 -3.90 14.20 8.07
C HIS A 205 -4.82 13.04 7.63
N TYR A 206 -6.12 13.19 7.74
CA TYR A 206 -7.04 12.22 7.16
C TYR A 206 -6.90 12.22 5.63
N VAL A 207 -6.79 11.04 5.03
CA VAL A 207 -6.69 10.85 3.57
C VAL A 207 -7.97 10.21 3.05
N GLU A 208 -8.22 8.99 3.48
CA GLU A 208 -9.40 8.19 3.11
C GLU A 208 -9.54 6.98 4.05
N PRO A 209 -10.69 6.29 4.08
CA PRO A 209 -10.81 5.02 4.79
C PRO A 209 -9.86 3.97 4.20
N SER A 210 -9.32 3.08 5.05
CA SER A 210 -8.47 1.96 4.62
C SER A 210 -9.25 0.86 3.89
N PHE A 211 -10.56 0.79 4.09
CA PHE A 211 -11.53 -0.03 3.38
C PHE A 211 -12.93 0.55 3.56
N ASP A 212 -13.88 0.11 2.75
CA ASP A 212 -15.28 0.58 2.87
C ASP A 212 -15.83 0.23 4.24
N THR A 213 -16.43 1.20 4.91
CA THR A 213 -16.95 1.00 6.27
C THR A 213 -17.98 -0.12 6.29
N ILE A 214 -17.75 -1.12 7.13
CA ILE A 214 -18.77 -2.10 7.48
C ILE A 214 -19.66 -1.43 8.51
N SER A 215 -20.92 -1.20 8.14
CA SER A 215 -21.94 -0.62 9.01
C SER A 215 -23.17 -1.50 8.88
N ALA A 216 -23.46 -2.29 9.92
CA ALA A 216 -24.43 -3.38 9.82
C ALA A 216 -25.26 -3.53 11.10
N LEU A 217 -26.58 -3.56 10.95
CA LEU A 217 -27.56 -3.64 12.03
C LEU A 217 -28.23 -5.02 12.08
N GLY A 218 -28.28 -5.62 13.25
CA GLY A 218 -28.98 -6.86 13.51
C GLY A 218 -28.57 -8.00 12.58
N PRO A 219 -29.46 -8.63 11.80
CA PRO A 219 -29.12 -9.74 10.91
C PRO A 219 -28.05 -9.44 9.87
N ASN A 220 -27.93 -8.16 9.43
CA ASN A 220 -26.89 -7.77 8.49
C ASN A 220 -25.49 -7.91 9.08
N ALA A 221 -25.34 -7.75 10.39
CA ALA A 221 -24.07 -7.93 11.11
C ALA A 221 -23.58 -9.39 11.11
N ALA A 222 -24.42 -10.35 10.80
CA ALA A 222 -24.05 -11.76 10.67
C ALA A 222 -23.54 -12.14 9.27
N MET A 223 -23.63 -11.22 8.30
CA MET A 223 -23.19 -11.46 6.92
C MET A 223 -21.71 -11.12 6.74
N CYS A 224 -20.90 -12.10 6.31
CA CYS A 224 -19.53 -11.86 5.91
C CYS A 224 -19.49 -10.88 4.73
N HIS A 225 -18.55 -9.93 4.76
CA HIS A 225 -18.37 -8.90 3.72
C HIS A 225 -19.63 -8.07 3.40
N TYR A 226 -20.52 -7.89 4.39
CA TYR A 226 -21.69 -7.05 4.22
C TYR A 226 -21.31 -5.63 3.79
N ARG A 227 -22.09 -5.08 2.86
CA ARG A 227 -21.97 -3.70 2.40
C ARG A 227 -23.38 -3.08 2.35
N HIS A 228 -23.61 -2.04 3.12
CA HIS A 228 -24.86 -1.30 3.11
C HIS A 228 -25.19 -0.68 1.72
N THR A 229 -24.17 -0.49 0.88
CA THR A 229 -24.32 0.03 -0.50
C THR A 229 -24.82 -1.01 -1.50
N ASN A 230 -24.80 -2.30 -1.18
CA ASN A 230 -25.20 -3.39 -2.10
C ASN A 230 -26.68 -3.79 -1.97
N GLY A 231 -27.46 -3.08 -1.17
CA GLY A 231 -28.86 -3.40 -0.93
C GLY A 231 -29.61 -2.23 -0.28
N THR A 232 -30.69 -2.53 0.42
CA THR A 232 -31.42 -1.54 1.21
C THR A 232 -30.82 -1.52 2.62
N PRO A 233 -30.21 -0.41 3.04
CA PRO A 233 -29.69 -0.26 4.40
C PRO A 233 -30.83 -0.45 5.43
N ARG A 234 -30.53 -1.11 6.53
CA ARG A 234 -31.51 -1.26 7.61
C ARG A 234 -31.63 0.04 8.38
N PRO A 235 -32.89 0.44 8.75
CA PRO A 235 -33.11 1.57 9.64
C PRO A 235 -32.52 1.30 11.02
N PHE A 236 -31.98 2.33 11.64
CA PHE A 236 -31.45 2.27 13.00
C PHE A 236 -32.59 2.07 14.02
N GLY A 237 -32.34 1.27 15.05
CA GLY A 237 -33.31 1.00 16.12
C GLY A 237 -32.61 0.56 17.42
N GLN A 238 -33.30 0.72 18.54
CA GLN A 238 -32.74 0.51 19.88
C GLN A 238 -32.42 -0.95 20.22
N ASP A 239 -33.20 -1.89 19.69
CA ASP A 239 -33.13 -3.31 20.08
C ASP A 239 -32.28 -4.13 19.11
N SER A 240 -31.13 -3.60 18.70
CA SER A 240 -30.28 -4.25 17.71
C SER A 240 -28.80 -4.10 18.05
N ILE A 241 -28.01 -5.13 17.70
CA ILE A 241 -26.56 -5.02 17.72
C ILE A 241 -26.14 -4.23 16.47
N TYR A 242 -25.30 -3.24 16.66
CA TYR A 242 -24.66 -2.50 15.58
C TYR A 242 -23.18 -2.85 15.49
N LEU A 243 -22.77 -3.36 14.34
CA LEU A 243 -21.39 -3.63 13.97
C LEU A 243 -20.85 -2.48 13.11
N VAL A 244 -19.73 -1.89 13.50
CA VAL A 244 -19.04 -0.83 12.77
C VAL A 244 -17.53 -0.93 12.92
#